data_7ae24a956da3027c49508983ed2aa4e3
#
_entry.id   7ae24a956da3027c49508983ed2aa4e3
#
_cell.length_a   1.000
_cell.length_b   1.000
_cell.length_c   1.000
_cell.angle_alpha   90.00
_cell.angle_beta   90.00
_cell.angle_gamma   90.00
#
_symmetry.space_group_name_H-M   'P 1'
#
loop_
_entity.id
_entity.type
_entity.pdbx_description
1 polymer ?
#
loop_
_entity_poly.entity_id
_entity_poly.type
_entity_poly.pdbx_seq_one_letter_code
_entity_poly.pdbx_strand_id
1 'polypeptide(L)'
;MKNIINISINILMLFFIACLPSLFHDQRIDVPNLFIAIKDTFHSLIQPNTIVFENLKSGVKHDIFPFIIEPWVNSMTILFSALIISLLFSLIIAFLMYQSQVFHSIVMHINRVLSIVPDIFYIPVFISIIIFIYLKTQVLIFDVASSHEQNAVIFPILLLLIIPITNSITVINQLLIAEREESYVSFARSKGLNNKEIFYRHILKNILTGYFINFKQIVWMTLSSLLFLERLLNVFGISVFIFDYNTPIVLFISFLLMYIPIRLLFFFAELYTKQTTGRSMS
;
A
#
# COMPACT_ATOMS: atom_id res chain seq x y z
N MET A 1 16.66 -20.24 -8.25
CA MET A 1 17.79 -19.32 -8.51
C MET A 1 17.33 -17.94 -8.99
N LYS A 2 16.51 -17.80 -10.04
CA LYS A 2 16.07 -16.49 -10.58
C LYS A 2 15.42 -15.56 -9.54
N ASN A 3 14.57 -16.08 -8.65
CA ASN A 3 13.91 -15.27 -7.60
C ASN A 3 14.88 -14.77 -6.52
N ILE A 4 15.90 -15.55 -6.16
CA ILE A 4 16.91 -15.13 -5.17
C ILE A 4 17.77 -14.01 -5.76
N ILE A 5 18.20 -14.15 -7.00
CA ILE A 5 18.96 -13.12 -7.71
C ILE A 5 18.17 -11.80 -7.77
N ASN A 6 16.88 -11.85 -8.12
CA ASN A 6 16.03 -10.67 -8.17
C ASN A 6 15.86 -10.00 -6.78
N ILE A 7 15.73 -10.78 -5.71
CA ILE A 7 15.65 -10.24 -4.35
C ILE A 7 16.97 -9.55 -3.98
N SER A 8 18.10 -10.18 -4.27
CA SER A 8 19.42 -9.60 -3.98
C SER A 8 19.65 -8.29 -4.75
N ILE A 9 19.24 -8.24 -6.03
CA ILE A 9 19.31 -7.03 -6.85
C ILE A 9 18.43 -5.93 -6.25
N ASN A 10 17.20 -6.25 -5.84
CA ASN A 10 16.30 -5.27 -5.25
C ASN A 10 16.86 -4.70 -3.94
N ILE A 11 17.41 -5.55 -3.06
CA ILE A 11 18.04 -5.09 -1.80
C ILE A 11 19.23 -4.18 -2.10
N LEU A 12 20.04 -4.53 -3.09
CA LEU A 12 21.18 -3.72 -3.50
C LEU A 12 20.73 -2.38 -4.10
N MET A 13 19.65 -2.36 -4.89
CA MET A 13 19.05 -1.12 -5.38
C MET A 13 18.51 -0.25 -4.23
N LEU A 14 17.82 -0.84 -3.24
CA LEU A 14 17.35 -0.10 -2.06
C LEU A 14 18.51 0.52 -1.28
N PHE A 15 19.63 -0.21 -1.15
CA PHE A 15 20.85 0.30 -0.53
C PHE A 15 21.40 1.53 -1.25
N PHE A 16 21.49 1.46 -2.59
CA PHE A 16 21.95 2.61 -3.39
C PHE A 16 20.99 3.80 -3.28
N ILE A 17 19.68 3.56 -3.37
CA ILE A 17 18.65 4.62 -3.24
C ILE A 17 18.76 5.31 -1.87
N ALA A 18 19.01 4.55 -0.80
CA ALA A 18 19.16 5.10 0.54
C ALA A 18 20.41 6.01 0.68
N CYS A 19 21.46 5.73 -0.10
CA CYS A 19 22.67 6.55 -0.11
C CYS A 19 22.57 7.80 -1.03
N LEU A 20 21.62 7.85 -1.98
CA LEU A 20 21.49 8.94 -2.93
C LEU A 20 21.34 10.35 -2.31
N PRO A 21 20.59 10.55 -1.19
CA PRO A 21 20.51 11.87 -0.58
C PRO A 21 21.86 12.47 -0.21
N SER A 22 22.86 11.64 0.13
CA SER A 22 24.23 12.09 0.45
C SER A 22 25.01 12.66 -0.75
N LEU A 23 24.48 12.47 -1.97
CA LEU A 23 25.04 13.10 -3.18
C LEU A 23 24.84 14.63 -3.18
N PHE A 24 23.83 15.12 -2.44
CA PHE A 24 23.49 16.54 -2.40
C PHE A 24 23.92 17.13 -1.05
N HIS A 25 24.97 17.94 -1.09
CA HIS A 25 25.46 18.68 0.08
C HIS A 25 25.54 20.16 -0.28
N ASP A 26 25.00 21.05 0.55
CA ASP A 26 24.95 22.49 0.34
C ASP A 26 24.51 22.93 -1.08
N GLN A 27 23.46 22.28 -1.60
CA GLN A 27 22.92 22.52 -2.96
C GLN A 27 23.91 22.22 -4.10
N ARG A 28 24.98 21.46 -3.83
CA ARG A 28 25.95 21.00 -4.83
C ARG A 28 25.96 19.48 -4.89
N ILE A 29 26.37 18.97 -6.06
CA ILE A 29 26.59 17.54 -6.24
C ILE A 29 27.99 17.22 -5.67
N ASP A 30 28.00 16.38 -4.62
CA ASP A 30 29.21 15.93 -3.92
C ASP A 30 29.36 14.40 -4.09
N VAL A 31 30.04 14.01 -5.15
CA VAL A 31 30.29 12.60 -5.46
C VAL A 31 31.17 11.90 -4.40
N PRO A 32 32.26 12.51 -3.90
CA PRO A 32 33.05 12.00 -2.79
C PRO A 32 32.20 11.65 -1.56
N ASN A 33 31.25 12.51 -1.16
CA ASN A 33 30.37 12.28 -0.02
C ASN A 33 29.48 11.05 -0.22
N LEU A 34 29.01 10.80 -1.44
CA LEU A 34 28.27 9.58 -1.76
C LEU A 34 29.11 8.31 -1.48
N PHE A 35 30.38 8.29 -1.89
CA PHE A 35 31.24 7.12 -1.64
C PHE A 35 31.51 6.93 -0.14
N ILE A 36 31.67 8.00 0.61
CA ILE A 36 31.80 7.94 2.07
C ILE A 36 30.52 7.36 2.68
N ALA A 37 29.34 7.85 2.29
CA ALA A 37 28.07 7.38 2.77
C ALA A 37 27.84 5.88 2.46
N ILE A 38 28.20 5.41 1.28
CA ILE A 38 28.16 3.98 0.91
C ILE A 38 29.04 3.14 1.84
N LYS A 39 30.28 3.59 2.07
CA LYS A 39 31.23 2.89 2.94
C LYS A 39 30.75 2.84 4.38
N ASP A 40 30.31 3.97 4.92
CA ASP A 40 29.86 4.11 6.31
C ASP A 40 28.56 3.32 6.55
N THR A 41 27.61 3.35 5.61
CA THR A 41 26.39 2.55 5.68
C THR A 41 26.72 1.06 5.66
N PHE A 42 27.63 0.63 4.79
CA PHE A 42 28.07 -0.77 4.75
C PHE A 42 28.75 -1.19 6.06
N HIS A 43 29.62 -0.34 6.61
CA HIS A 43 30.27 -0.62 7.89
C HIS A 43 29.27 -0.73 9.05
N SER A 44 28.27 0.15 9.09
CA SER A 44 27.20 0.13 10.10
C SER A 44 26.35 -1.15 10.02
N LEU A 45 26.16 -1.73 8.83
CA LEU A 45 25.45 -3.02 8.68
C LEU A 45 26.23 -4.20 9.27
N ILE A 46 27.57 -4.14 9.31
CA ILE A 46 28.41 -5.18 9.92
C ILE A 46 28.34 -5.08 11.46
N GLN A 47 28.08 -3.90 12.00
CA GLN A 47 27.98 -3.65 13.43
C GLN A 47 26.60 -3.11 13.81
N PRO A 48 25.55 -3.93 13.80
CA PRO A 48 24.15 -3.47 13.93
C PRO A 48 23.86 -2.79 15.29
N ASN A 49 24.64 -3.07 16.32
CA ASN A 49 24.48 -2.45 17.63
C ASN A 49 24.95 -0.97 17.67
N THR A 50 25.55 -0.48 16.60
CA THR A 50 26.01 0.92 16.48
C THR A 50 25.08 1.79 15.65
N ILE A 51 23.95 1.24 15.18
CA ILE A 51 23.02 1.98 14.34
C ILE A 51 22.19 2.89 15.21
N VAL A 52 22.50 4.17 15.13
CA VAL A 52 21.82 5.23 15.88
C VAL A 52 21.16 6.21 14.91
N PHE A 53 20.05 6.79 15.34
CA PHE A 53 19.48 7.97 14.70
C PHE A 53 19.57 9.16 15.66
N GLU A 54 19.73 10.35 15.10
CA GLU A 54 19.80 11.57 15.86
C GLU A 54 18.51 12.37 15.72
N ASN A 55 17.92 12.72 16.84
CA ASN A 55 16.75 13.58 16.85
C ASN A 55 17.19 15.00 16.49
N LEU A 56 16.81 15.50 15.31
CA LEU A 56 17.20 16.80 14.79
C LEU A 56 16.84 17.99 15.69
N LYS A 57 15.86 17.85 16.60
CA LYS A 57 15.43 18.90 17.51
C LYS A 57 16.20 18.91 18.82
N SER A 58 16.54 17.74 19.35
CA SER A 58 17.21 17.60 20.66
C SER A 58 18.70 17.29 20.53
N GLY A 59 19.18 16.87 19.36
CA GLY A 59 20.57 16.42 19.18
C GLY A 59 20.88 15.10 19.91
N VAL A 60 19.89 14.45 20.51
CA VAL A 60 20.08 13.22 21.26
C VAL A 60 20.11 12.03 20.30
N LYS A 61 21.13 11.19 20.45
CA LYS A 61 21.27 9.95 19.70
C LYS A 61 20.52 8.81 20.41
N HIS A 62 19.75 8.09 19.64
CA HIS A 62 19.00 6.91 20.10
C HIS A 62 19.35 5.72 19.23
N ASP A 63 19.36 4.52 19.82
CA ASP A 63 19.45 3.29 19.04
C ASP A 63 18.21 3.15 18.16
N ILE A 64 18.42 2.76 16.90
CA ILE A 64 17.29 2.61 15.97
C ILE A 64 16.33 1.51 16.42
N PHE A 65 16.86 0.42 17.00
CA PHE A 65 16.06 -0.63 17.62
C PHE A 65 16.02 -0.45 19.15
N PRO A 66 14.83 -0.53 19.80
CA PRO A 66 13.52 -0.96 19.24
C PRO A 66 12.66 0.16 18.64
N PHE A 67 13.07 1.42 18.65
CA PHE A 67 12.22 2.57 18.31
C PHE A 67 11.52 2.49 16.95
N ILE A 68 12.19 1.95 15.91
CA ILE A 68 11.61 1.86 14.56
C ILE A 68 10.47 0.82 14.46
N ILE A 69 10.36 -0.09 15.43
CA ILE A 69 9.38 -1.19 15.36
C ILE A 69 7.95 -0.66 15.48
N GLU A 70 7.69 0.26 16.41
CA GLU A 70 6.35 0.81 16.61
C GLU A 70 5.83 1.54 15.36
N PRO A 71 6.53 2.53 14.78
CA PRO A 71 6.07 3.19 13.55
C PRO A 71 5.98 2.24 12.38
N TRP A 72 6.85 1.23 12.28
CA TRP A 72 6.74 0.20 11.26
C TRP A 72 5.47 -0.64 11.42
N VAL A 73 5.13 -1.09 12.62
CA VAL A 73 3.88 -1.82 12.90
C VAL A 73 2.66 -0.97 12.58
N ASN A 74 2.66 0.30 12.93
CA ASN A 74 1.57 1.22 12.60
C ASN A 74 1.37 1.33 11.08
N SER A 75 2.44 1.58 10.33
CA SER A 75 2.39 1.64 8.86
C SER A 75 1.90 0.34 8.24
N MET A 76 2.40 -0.81 8.71
CA MET A 76 1.97 -2.11 8.21
C MET A 76 0.51 -2.40 8.54
N THR A 77 0.05 -2.05 9.73
CA THR A 77 -1.35 -2.22 10.15
C THR A 77 -2.27 -1.42 9.25
N ILE A 78 -1.96 -0.15 8.98
CA ILE A 78 -2.76 0.70 8.09
C ILE A 78 -2.77 0.15 6.67
N LEU A 79 -1.60 -0.21 6.13
CA LEU A 79 -1.45 -0.71 4.76
C LEU A 79 -2.21 -2.03 4.55
N PHE A 80 -1.92 -3.03 5.39
CA PHE A 80 -2.54 -4.35 5.21
C PHE A 80 -4.03 -4.34 5.48
N SER A 81 -4.49 -3.58 6.50
CA SER A 81 -5.92 -3.43 6.75
C SER A 81 -6.63 -2.79 5.55
N ALA A 82 -6.07 -1.73 4.96
CA ALA A 82 -6.64 -1.11 3.78
C ALA A 82 -6.68 -2.07 2.57
N LEU A 83 -5.61 -2.84 2.32
CA LEU A 83 -5.57 -3.81 1.23
C LEU A 83 -6.56 -4.97 1.42
N ILE A 84 -6.66 -5.53 2.63
CA ILE A 84 -7.58 -6.64 2.92
C ILE A 84 -9.04 -6.18 2.82
N ILE A 85 -9.37 -5.06 3.47
CA ILE A 85 -10.74 -4.51 3.44
C ILE A 85 -11.12 -4.14 2.00
N SER A 86 -10.21 -3.54 1.23
CA SER A 86 -10.47 -3.17 -0.17
C SER A 86 -10.76 -4.39 -1.03
N LEU A 87 -10.02 -5.48 -0.87
CA LEU A 87 -10.25 -6.73 -1.60
C LEU A 87 -11.64 -7.29 -1.27
N LEU A 88 -11.96 -7.46 0.03
CA LEU A 88 -13.24 -8.01 0.45
C LEU A 88 -14.41 -7.15 -0.06
N PHE A 89 -14.32 -5.84 0.11
CA PHE A 89 -15.35 -4.91 -0.32
C PHE A 89 -15.53 -4.91 -1.85
N SER A 90 -14.43 -4.94 -2.60
CA SER A 90 -14.46 -5.00 -4.06
C SER A 90 -15.07 -6.29 -4.60
N LEU A 91 -14.88 -7.42 -3.92
CA LEU A 91 -15.51 -8.69 -4.30
C LEU A 91 -17.01 -8.67 -4.05
N ILE A 92 -17.48 -8.07 -2.95
CA ILE A 92 -18.90 -7.86 -2.69
C ILE A 92 -19.51 -6.97 -3.79
N ILE A 93 -18.85 -5.86 -4.10
CA ILE A 93 -19.27 -4.95 -5.18
C ILE A 93 -19.30 -5.69 -6.52
N ALA A 94 -18.30 -6.52 -6.83
CA ALA A 94 -18.26 -7.34 -8.05
C ALA A 94 -19.47 -8.23 -8.19
N PHE A 95 -19.88 -8.91 -7.10
CA PHE A 95 -21.07 -9.72 -7.09
C PHE A 95 -22.33 -8.91 -7.38
N LEU A 96 -22.49 -7.74 -6.74
CA LEU A 96 -23.66 -6.87 -6.96
C LEU A 96 -23.68 -6.29 -8.39
N MET A 97 -22.52 -5.92 -8.93
CA MET A 97 -22.35 -5.47 -10.33
C MET A 97 -22.71 -6.59 -11.33
N TYR A 98 -22.41 -7.85 -10.99
CA TYR A 98 -22.80 -8.97 -11.84
C TYR A 98 -24.30 -9.21 -11.84
N GLN A 99 -24.97 -9.02 -10.70
CA GLN A 99 -26.42 -9.22 -10.52
C GLN A 99 -27.27 -8.12 -11.19
N SER A 100 -26.83 -6.87 -11.15
CA SER A 100 -27.63 -5.71 -11.56
C SER A 100 -26.84 -4.76 -12.45
N GLN A 101 -27.33 -4.54 -13.68
CA GLN A 101 -26.77 -3.60 -14.62
C GLN A 101 -26.89 -2.14 -14.14
N VAL A 102 -27.99 -1.81 -13.43
CA VAL A 102 -28.18 -0.47 -12.85
C VAL A 102 -27.14 -0.22 -11.77
N PHE A 103 -26.94 -1.19 -10.86
CA PHE A 103 -25.91 -1.10 -9.82
C PHE A 103 -24.49 -0.97 -10.44
N HIS A 104 -24.21 -1.76 -11.46
CA HIS A 104 -22.95 -1.67 -12.20
C HIS A 104 -22.72 -0.25 -12.73
N SER A 105 -23.72 0.36 -13.39
CA SER A 105 -23.60 1.72 -13.92
C SER A 105 -23.35 2.76 -12.83
N ILE A 106 -24.04 2.67 -11.70
CA ILE A 106 -23.87 3.57 -10.55
C ILE A 106 -22.44 3.45 -9.98
N VAL A 107 -21.99 2.22 -9.71
CA VAL A 107 -20.65 1.97 -9.18
C VAL A 107 -19.57 2.52 -10.12
N MET A 108 -19.70 2.26 -11.42
CA MET A 108 -18.72 2.75 -12.39
C MET A 108 -18.72 4.26 -12.52
N HIS A 109 -19.88 4.90 -12.37
CA HIS A 109 -19.95 6.37 -12.35
C HIS A 109 -19.23 6.95 -11.13
N ILE A 110 -19.52 6.42 -9.94
CA ILE A 110 -18.85 6.83 -8.68
C ILE A 110 -17.34 6.58 -8.77
N ASN A 111 -16.93 5.38 -9.23
CA ASN A 111 -15.53 5.01 -9.35
C ASN A 111 -14.78 5.95 -10.31
N ARG A 112 -15.42 6.34 -11.43
CA ARG A 112 -14.84 7.31 -12.38
C ARG A 112 -14.61 8.66 -11.73
N VAL A 113 -15.58 9.18 -10.97
CA VAL A 113 -15.45 10.46 -10.27
C VAL A 113 -14.32 10.39 -9.25
N LEU A 114 -14.27 9.32 -8.44
CA LEU A 114 -13.20 9.13 -7.47
C LEU A 114 -11.82 9.00 -8.13
N SER A 115 -11.71 8.31 -9.26
CA SER A 115 -10.42 8.13 -9.95
C SER A 115 -9.87 9.39 -10.64
N ILE A 116 -10.68 10.42 -10.84
CA ILE A 116 -10.22 11.70 -11.42
C ILE A 116 -9.52 12.57 -10.37
N VAL A 117 -9.95 12.47 -9.11
CA VAL A 117 -9.39 13.27 -8.01
C VAL A 117 -8.06 12.65 -7.58
N PRO A 118 -6.94 13.41 -7.60
CA PRO A 118 -5.70 12.92 -7.05
C PRO A 118 -5.85 12.54 -5.57
N ASP A 119 -5.25 11.42 -5.19
CA ASP A 119 -5.36 10.81 -3.86
C ASP A 119 -5.03 11.76 -2.71
N ILE A 120 -4.03 12.62 -2.89
CA ILE A 120 -3.62 13.60 -1.89
C ILE A 120 -4.74 14.60 -1.51
N PHE A 121 -5.71 14.85 -2.40
CA PHE A 121 -6.81 15.77 -2.11
C PHE A 121 -7.91 15.16 -1.22
N TYR A 122 -8.01 13.85 -1.15
CA TYR A 122 -9.00 13.23 -0.23
C TYR A 122 -8.72 13.56 1.21
N ILE A 123 -7.44 13.61 1.61
CA ILE A 123 -7.03 13.83 3.00
C ILE A 123 -7.57 15.16 3.53
N PRO A 124 -7.25 16.35 2.95
CA PRO A 124 -7.75 17.62 3.47
C PRO A 124 -9.27 17.76 3.35
N VAL A 125 -9.90 17.17 2.33
CA VAL A 125 -11.36 17.21 2.19
C VAL A 125 -12.03 16.47 3.34
N PHE A 126 -11.62 15.24 3.64
CA PHE A 126 -12.21 14.47 4.73
C PHE A 126 -11.90 15.05 6.10
N ILE A 127 -10.69 15.60 6.32
CA ILE A 127 -10.36 16.36 7.54
C ILE A 127 -11.34 17.53 7.71
N SER A 128 -11.55 18.31 6.64
CA SER A 128 -12.45 19.45 6.69
C SER A 128 -13.90 19.05 7.01
N ILE A 129 -14.36 17.91 6.47
CA ILE A 129 -15.69 17.36 6.77
C ILE A 129 -15.79 16.99 8.27
N ILE A 130 -14.80 16.30 8.83
CA ILE A 130 -14.80 15.90 10.23
C ILE A 130 -14.78 17.13 11.14
N ILE A 131 -13.94 18.14 10.85
CA ILE A 131 -13.90 19.38 11.60
C ILE A 131 -15.25 20.10 11.52
N PHE A 132 -15.86 20.17 10.34
CA PHE A 132 -17.17 20.77 10.17
C PHE A 132 -18.26 20.09 11.00
N ILE A 133 -18.28 18.75 11.01
CA ILE A 133 -19.21 17.96 11.84
C ILE A 133 -18.96 18.24 13.32
N TYR A 134 -17.69 18.21 13.77
CA TYR A 134 -17.33 18.51 15.15
C TYR A 134 -17.79 19.90 15.58
N LEU A 135 -17.58 20.91 14.75
CA LEU A 135 -18.01 22.29 15.06
C LEU A 135 -19.53 22.42 15.20
N LYS A 136 -20.30 21.58 14.48
CA LYS A 136 -21.78 21.59 14.54
C LYS A 136 -22.36 20.74 15.66
N THR A 137 -21.75 19.59 15.94
CA THR A 137 -22.31 18.57 16.84
C THR A 137 -21.57 18.46 18.18
N GLN A 138 -20.38 19.03 18.27
CA GLN A 138 -19.43 18.85 19.40
C GLN A 138 -19.04 17.37 19.63
N VAL A 139 -19.28 16.50 18.62
CA VAL A 139 -18.92 15.07 18.66
C VAL A 139 -17.73 14.84 17.73
N LEU A 140 -16.62 14.39 18.29
CA LEU A 140 -15.45 13.92 17.53
C LEU A 140 -15.73 12.48 17.07
N ILE A 141 -15.95 12.30 15.76
CA ILE A 141 -16.28 10.98 15.20
C ILE A 141 -15.02 10.11 15.11
N PHE A 142 -13.88 10.69 14.76
CA PHE A 142 -12.59 10.01 14.61
C PHE A 142 -11.46 10.90 15.12
N ASP A 143 -10.45 10.28 15.71
CA ASP A 143 -9.17 10.91 15.97
C ASP A 143 -8.45 11.12 14.62
N VAL A 144 -8.34 12.38 14.22
CA VAL A 144 -7.80 12.77 12.90
C VAL A 144 -6.27 12.68 12.87
N ALA A 145 -5.62 12.93 14.01
CA ALA A 145 -4.18 12.90 14.14
C ALA A 145 -3.77 12.11 15.38
N SER A 146 -2.60 11.49 15.34
CA SER A 146 -2.04 10.81 16.50
C SER A 146 -1.61 11.85 17.56
N SER A 147 -1.89 11.55 18.82
CA SER A 147 -1.40 12.26 19.99
C SER A 147 -0.41 11.40 20.78
N HIS A 148 0.28 11.98 21.79
CA HIS A 148 1.20 11.22 22.63
C HIS A 148 0.54 10.05 23.38
N GLU A 149 -0.78 10.11 23.59
CA GLU A 149 -1.51 9.10 24.36
C GLU A 149 -2.30 8.12 23.49
N GLN A 150 -2.62 8.48 22.23
CA GLN A 150 -3.46 7.65 21.35
C GLN A 150 -3.00 7.75 19.89
N ASN A 151 -2.79 6.59 19.30
CA ASN A 151 -2.52 6.48 17.86
C ASN A 151 -3.83 6.49 17.07
N ALA A 152 -4.00 7.46 16.19
CA ALA A 152 -5.10 7.47 15.23
C ALA A 152 -4.86 6.34 14.21
N VAL A 153 -5.67 5.27 14.24
CA VAL A 153 -5.52 4.11 13.33
C VAL A 153 -6.69 4.01 12.38
N ILE A 154 -7.91 4.17 12.88
CA ILE A 154 -9.15 3.93 12.09
C ILE A 154 -9.29 4.94 10.96
N PHE A 155 -9.12 6.21 11.23
CA PHE A 155 -9.27 7.27 10.22
C PHE A 155 -8.23 7.18 9.09
N PRO A 156 -6.94 6.98 9.36
CA PRO A 156 -5.93 6.69 8.34
C PRO A 156 -6.28 5.47 7.47
N ILE A 157 -6.80 4.38 8.06
CA ILE A 157 -7.22 3.20 7.29
C ILE A 157 -8.37 3.56 6.34
N LEU A 158 -9.40 4.28 6.82
CA LEU A 158 -10.54 4.66 6.00
C LEU A 158 -10.17 5.57 4.84
N LEU A 159 -9.24 6.50 5.05
CA LEU A 159 -8.74 7.36 3.97
C LEU A 159 -7.90 6.60 2.96
N LEU A 160 -6.96 5.79 3.45
CA LEU A 160 -6.11 5.00 2.57
C LEU A 160 -6.91 4.00 1.74
N LEU A 161 -8.03 3.50 2.27
CA LEU A 161 -8.89 2.51 1.65
C LEU A 161 -9.47 2.97 0.29
N ILE A 162 -9.65 4.27 0.09
CA ILE A 162 -10.22 4.83 -1.16
C ILE A 162 -9.39 4.39 -2.37
N ILE A 163 -8.07 4.42 -2.25
CA ILE A 163 -7.13 4.15 -3.35
C ILE A 163 -7.18 2.68 -3.81
N PRO A 164 -6.97 1.69 -2.92
CA PRO A 164 -7.05 0.30 -3.34
C PRO A 164 -8.46 -0.12 -3.73
N ILE A 165 -9.54 0.46 -3.19
CA ILE A 165 -10.91 0.17 -3.63
C ILE A 165 -11.13 0.64 -5.07
N THR A 166 -10.81 1.88 -5.40
CA THR A 166 -11.04 2.42 -6.75
C THR A 166 -10.25 1.65 -7.82
N ASN A 167 -9.00 1.32 -7.52
CA ASN A 167 -8.17 0.50 -8.41
C ASN A 167 -8.70 -0.93 -8.51
N SER A 168 -9.10 -1.55 -7.39
CA SER A 168 -9.67 -2.91 -7.38
C SER A 168 -10.97 -2.99 -8.18
N ILE A 169 -11.88 -2.01 -8.01
CA ILE A 169 -13.13 -1.95 -8.79
C ILE A 169 -12.82 -1.83 -10.28
N THR A 170 -11.84 -1.01 -10.66
CA THR A 170 -11.45 -0.85 -12.07
C THR A 170 -10.95 -2.17 -12.67
N VAL A 171 -10.02 -2.85 -11.99
CA VAL A 171 -9.50 -4.16 -12.42
C VAL A 171 -10.60 -5.20 -12.47
N ILE A 172 -11.39 -5.33 -11.41
CA ILE A 172 -12.47 -6.30 -11.32
C ILE A 172 -13.53 -6.07 -12.40
N ASN A 173 -13.85 -4.81 -12.71
CA ASN A 173 -14.80 -4.49 -13.77
C ASN A 173 -14.31 -4.99 -15.13
N GLN A 174 -13.05 -4.78 -15.48
CA GLN A 174 -12.45 -5.27 -16.72
C GLN A 174 -12.53 -6.80 -16.80
N LEU A 175 -12.18 -7.49 -15.72
CA LEU A 175 -12.27 -8.94 -15.62
C LEU A 175 -13.73 -9.44 -15.74
N LEU A 176 -14.67 -8.73 -15.10
CA LEU A 176 -16.09 -9.10 -15.08
C LEU A 176 -16.72 -8.96 -16.47
N ILE A 177 -16.33 -7.96 -17.25
CA ILE A 177 -16.78 -7.79 -18.64
C ILE A 177 -16.24 -8.94 -19.49
N ALA A 178 -14.94 -9.25 -19.40
CA ALA A 178 -14.32 -10.35 -20.12
C ALA A 178 -14.98 -11.71 -19.79
N GLU A 179 -15.18 -11.99 -18.51
CA GLU A 179 -15.80 -13.25 -18.06
C GLU A 179 -17.27 -13.41 -18.50
N ARG A 180 -18.03 -12.33 -18.63
CA ARG A 180 -19.43 -12.37 -19.09
C ARG A 180 -19.56 -12.87 -20.53
N GLU A 181 -18.58 -12.65 -21.38
CA GLU A 181 -18.55 -13.00 -22.79
C GLU A 181 -18.06 -14.43 -23.03
N GLU A 182 -17.53 -15.08 -21.98
CA GLU A 182 -16.97 -16.42 -22.09
C GLU A 182 -18.05 -17.49 -22.36
N SER A 183 -17.71 -18.45 -23.23
CA SER A 183 -18.62 -19.51 -23.68
C SER A 183 -19.11 -20.40 -22.54
N TYR A 184 -18.32 -20.61 -21.49
CA TYR A 184 -18.73 -21.41 -20.35
C TYR A 184 -19.86 -20.74 -19.52
N VAL A 185 -19.94 -19.39 -19.52
CA VAL A 185 -21.02 -18.66 -18.86
C VAL A 185 -22.34 -18.84 -19.58
N SER A 186 -22.32 -18.75 -20.92
CA SER A 186 -23.52 -19.03 -21.74
C SER A 186 -23.98 -20.49 -21.63
N PHE A 187 -23.04 -21.43 -21.58
CA PHE A 187 -23.31 -22.84 -21.35
C PHE A 187 -23.89 -23.12 -19.97
N ALA A 188 -23.39 -22.46 -18.92
CA ALA A 188 -23.93 -22.58 -17.57
C ALA A 188 -25.38 -22.06 -17.48
N ARG A 189 -25.68 -20.97 -18.20
CA ARG A 189 -27.08 -20.46 -18.33
C ARG A 189 -27.99 -21.43 -19.07
N SER A 190 -27.54 -22.07 -20.14
CA SER A 190 -28.35 -23.07 -20.87
C SER A 190 -28.62 -24.30 -20.04
N LYS A 191 -27.80 -24.60 -19.02
CA LYS A 191 -28.08 -25.64 -17.99
C LYS A 191 -29.06 -25.22 -16.90
N GLY A 192 -29.56 -23.99 -16.94
CA GLY A 192 -30.52 -23.47 -15.94
C GLY A 192 -29.88 -22.94 -14.66
N LEU A 193 -28.55 -22.77 -14.58
CA LEU A 193 -27.91 -22.18 -13.42
C LEU A 193 -28.28 -20.71 -13.28
N ASN A 194 -28.56 -20.30 -12.04
CA ASN A 194 -28.88 -18.90 -11.75
C ASN A 194 -27.59 -18.05 -11.68
N ASN A 195 -27.73 -16.71 -11.74
CA ASN A 195 -26.59 -15.78 -11.75
C ASN A 195 -25.69 -15.94 -10.52
N LYS A 196 -26.24 -16.26 -9.33
CA LYS A 196 -25.44 -16.47 -8.12
C LYS A 196 -24.54 -17.69 -8.27
N GLU A 197 -25.09 -18.80 -8.74
CA GLU A 197 -24.36 -20.05 -8.95
C GLU A 197 -23.25 -19.87 -9.99
N ILE A 198 -23.56 -19.19 -11.09
CA ILE A 198 -22.55 -18.89 -12.12
C ILE A 198 -21.43 -18.04 -11.56
N PHE A 199 -21.77 -16.98 -10.80
CA PHE A 199 -20.76 -16.11 -10.22
C PHE A 199 -19.84 -16.88 -9.26
N TYR A 200 -20.38 -17.55 -8.25
CA TYR A 200 -19.56 -18.19 -7.21
C TYR A 200 -18.82 -19.44 -7.70
N ARG A 201 -19.43 -20.24 -8.60
CA ARG A 201 -18.81 -21.50 -9.05
C ARG A 201 -17.81 -21.31 -10.19
N HIS A 202 -18.00 -20.29 -11.02
CA HIS A 202 -17.21 -20.14 -12.25
C HIS A 202 -16.45 -18.81 -12.32
N ILE A 203 -17.15 -17.68 -12.18
CA ILE A 203 -16.58 -16.35 -12.43
C ILE A 203 -15.62 -15.91 -11.31
N LEU A 204 -15.98 -16.10 -10.05
CA LEU A 204 -15.23 -15.60 -8.90
C LEU A 204 -13.78 -16.08 -8.88
N LYS A 205 -13.55 -17.35 -9.21
CA LYS A 205 -12.18 -17.91 -9.24
C LYS A 205 -11.32 -17.20 -10.28
N ASN A 206 -11.86 -16.94 -11.48
CA ASN A 206 -11.15 -16.29 -12.55
C ASN A 206 -10.89 -14.80 -12.24
N ILE A 207 -11.89 -14.11 -11.66
CA ILE A 207 -11.73 -12.74 -11.17
C ILE A 207 -10.61 -12.65 -10.13
N LEU A 208 -10.58 -13.54 -9.13
CA LEU A 208 -9.52 -13.57 -8.12
C LEU A 208 -8.15 -13.78 -8.74
N THR A 209 -8.06 -14.70 -9.67
CA THR A 209 -6.79 -14.96 -10.39
C THR A 209 -6.32 -13.73 -11.16
N GLY A 210 -7.21 -13.12 -11.96
CA GLY A 210 -6.91 -11.90 -12.70
C GLY A 210 -6.60 -10.69 -11.78
N TYR A 211 -7.28 -10.58 -10.65
CA TYR A 211 -7.01 -9.58 -9.63
C TYR A 211 -5.59 -9.70 -9.08
N PHE A 212 -5.17 -10.90 -8.68
CA PHE A 212 -3.82 -11.12 -8.15
C PHE A 212 -2.72 -10.89 -9.20
N ILE A 213 -2.99 -11.06 -10.48
CA ILE A 213 -2.06 -10.69 -11.56
C ILE A 213 -1.81 -9.17 -11.55
N ASN A 214 -2.84 -8.35 -11.30
CA ASN A 214 -2.75 -6.90 -11.24
C ASN A 214 -2.42 -6.35 -9.85
N PHE A 215 -2.27 -7.21 -8.85
CA PHE A 215 -2.16 -6.84 -7.45
C PHE A 215 -0.94 -5.96 -7.12
N LYS A 216 0.17 -6.19 -7.82
CA LYS A 216 1.39 -5.38 -7.65
C LYS A 216 1.12 -3.88 -7.85
N GLN A 217 0.37 -3.52 -8.88
CA GLN A 217 0.02 -2.13 -9.15
C GLN A 217 -0.80 -1.52 -8.02
N ILE A 218 -1.81 -2.25 -7.51
CA ILE A 218 -2.67 -1.80 -6.41
C ILE A 218 -1.83 -1.53 -5.16
N VAL A 219 -0.95 -2.48 -4.80
CA VAL A 219 -0.08 -2.34 -3.62
C VAL A 219 0.86 -1.15 -3.74
N TRP A 220 1.51 -0.96 -4.89
CA TRP A 220 2.45 0.16 -5.08
C TRP A 220 1.76 1.52 -5.02
N MET A 221 0.58 1.66 -5.60
CA MET A 221 -0.22 2.89 -5.50
C MET A 221 -0.61 3.16 -4.05
N THR A 222 -1.11 2.14 -3.34
CA THR A 222 -1.49 2.28 -1.92
C THR A 222 -0.30 2.63 -1.04
N LEU A 223 0.86 2.00 -1.26
CA LEU A 223 2.09 2.29 -0.52
C LEU A 223 2.58 3.73 -0.73
N SER A 224 2.55 4.21 -1.97
CA SER A 224 2.91 5.59 -2.27
C SER A 224 2.05 6.59 -1.50
N SER A 225 0.74 6.35 -1.49
CA SER A 225 -0.20 7.22 -0.80
C SER A 225 -0.13 7.11 0.73
N LEU A 226 0.27 5.94 1.26
CA LEU A 226 0.47 5.75 2.70
C LEU A 226 1.51 6.74 3.25
N LEU A 227 2.65 6.90 2.58
CA LEU A 227 3.72 7.78 3.04
C LEU A 227 3.26 9.25 3.16
N PHE A 228 2.48 9.72 2.19
CA PHE A 228 1.88 11.06 2.23
C PHE A 228 0.80 11.17 3.30
N LEU A 229 -0.03 10.16 3.44
CA LEU A 229 -1.10 10.11 4.43
C LEU A 229 -0.55 10.18 5.85
N GLU A 230 0.45 9.37 6.18
CA GLU A 230 1.11 9.40 7.49
C GLU A 230 1.66 10.78 7.82
N ARG A 231 2.27 11.45 6.84
CA ARG A 231 2.84 12.78 7.03
C ARG A 231 1.77 13.84 7.23
N LEU A 232 0.69 13.81 6.45
CA LEU A 232 -0.39 14.81 6.51
C LEU A 232 -1.26 14.67 7.75
N LEU A 233 -1.48 13.44 8.22
CA LEU A 233 -2.26 13.16 9.44
C LEU A 233 -1.40 13.14 10.70
N ASN A 234 -0.10 13.41 10.60
CA ASN A 234 0.85 13.28 11.71
C ASN A 234 0.76 11.91 12.42
N VAL A 235 0.56 10.84 11.62
CA VAL A 235 0.58 9.47 12.14
C VAL A 235 2.02 9.08 12.41
N PHE A 236 2.28 8.50 13.58
CA PHE A 236 3.59 7.97 13.92
C PHE A 236 3.84 6.67 13.16
N GLY A 237 4.25 6.81 11.90
CA GLY A 237 4.53 5.74 10.97
C GLY A 237 5.98 5.77 10.46
N ILE A 238 6.32 4.82 9.59
CA ILE A 238 7.69 4.68 9.04
C ILE A 238 8.14 5.92 8.26
N SER A 239 7.18 6.72 7.75
CA SER A 239 7.47 7.98 7.05
C SER A 239 8.26 8.97 7.91
N VAL A 240 8.11 8.94 9.25
CA VAL A 240 8.91 9.75 10.17
C VAL A 240 10.39 9.45 10.02
N PHE A 241 10.76 8.16 9.97
CA PHE A 241 12.16 7.75 9.79
C PHE A 241 12.69 8.07 8.39
N ILE A 242 11.84 8.02 7.37
CA ILE A 242 12.23 8.34 6.00
C ILE A 242 12.46 9.85 5.81
N PHE A 243 11.61 10.70 6.40
CA PHE A 243 11.65 12.14 6.15
C PHE A 243 12.40 12.94 7.22
N ASP A 244 12.30 12.54 8.49
CA ASP A 244 12.85 13.32 9.61
C ASP A 244 14.22 12.81 10.06
N TYR A 245 14.55 11.51 9.84
CA TYR A 245 15.81 10.89 10.23
C TYR A 245 16.52 10.28 9.02
N ASN A 246 16.71 11.06 7.99
CA ASN A 246 17.11 10.66 6.64
C ASN A 246 18.60 10.32 6.45
N THR A 247 19.30 9.81 7.48
CA THR A 247 20.63 9.27 7.29
C THR A 247 20.61 8.00 6.41
N PRO A 248 21.62 7.72 5.58
CA PRO A 248 21.60 6.60 4.64
C PRO A 248 21.28 5.26 5.29
N ILE A 249 21.83 4.99 6.48
CA ILE A 249 21.58 3.73 7.19
C ILE A 249 20.13 3.63 7.69
N VAL A 250 19.56 4.72 8.21
CA VAL A 250 18.16 4.78 8.66
C VAL A 250 17.21 4.60 7.50
N LEU A 251 17.48 5.27 6.37
CA LEU A 251 16.70 5.11 5.14
C LEU A 251 16.73 3.67 4.63
N PHE A 252 17.91 3.06 4.60
CA PHE A 252 18.05 1.68 4.14
C PHE A 252 17.26 0.69 5.02
N ILE A 253 17.35 0.82 6.35
CA ILE A 253 16.60 -0.03 7.28
C ILE A 253 15.10 0.20 7.10
N SER A 254 14.65 1.45 6.98
CA SER A 254 13.24 1.79 6.76
C SER A 254 12.71 1.16 5.48
N PHE A 255 13.44 1.27 4.37
CA PHE A 255 13.08 0.65 3.10
C PHE A 255 13.07 -0.87 3.17
N LEU A 256 14.03 -1.47 3.87
CA LEU A 256 14.10 -2.92 4.03
C LEU A 256 12.91 -3.44 4.84
N LEU A 257 12.57 -2.76 5.94
CA LEU A 257 11.42 -3.11 6.79
C LEU A 257 10.09 -3.00 6.03
N MET A 258 9.95 -2.05 5.10
CA MET A 258 8.79 -1.96 4.22
C MET A 258 8.81 -3.03 3.12
N TYR A 259 9.97 -3.29 2.53
CA TYR A 259 10.12 -4.20 1.40
C TYR A 259 9.81 -5.66 1.77
N ILE A 260 10.29 -6.15 2.93
CA ILE A 260 10.17 -7.55 3.31
C ILE A 260 8.71 -8.02 3.39
N PRO A 261 7.79 -7.36 4.14
CA PRO A 261 6.39 -7.80 4.23
C PRO A 261 5.67 -7.70 2.87
N ILE A 262 5.96 -6.66 2.09
CA ILE A 262 5.37 -6.48 0.76
C ILE A 262 5.85 -7.59 -0.19
N ARG A 263 7.11 -7.97 -0.13
CA ARG A 263 7.63 -9.07 -0.94
C ARG A 263 7.02 -10.42 -0.55
N LEU A 264 6.79 -10.66 0.75
CA LEU A 264 6.05 -11.83 1.23
C LEU A 264 4.61 -11.84 0.71
N LEU A 265 3.93 -10.70 0.73
CA LEU A 265 2.58 -10.56 0.17
C LEU A 265 2.55 -10.92 -1.32
N PHE A 266 3.50 -10.41 -2.11
CA PHE A 266 3.62 -10.77 -3.53
C PHE A 266 3.95 -12.25 -3.73
N PHE A 267 4.77 -12.83 -2.89
CA PHE A 267 5.08 -14.26 -2.95
C PHE A 267 3.82 -15.13 -2.78
N PHE A 268 2.94 -14.80 -1.81
CA PHE A 268 1.68 -15.52 -1.65
C PHE A 268 0.74 -15.31 -2.85
N ALA A 269 0.66 -14.10 -3.39
CA ALA A 269 -0.12 -13.83 -4.59
C ALA A 269 0.42 -14.62 -5.82
N GLU A 270 1.74 -14.72 -5.97
CA GLU A 270 2.41 -15.52 -7.01
C GLU A 270 2.11 -17.02 -6.84
N LEU A 271 2.13 -17.54 -5.62
CA LEU A 271 1.78 -18.94 -5.35
C LEU A 271 0.33 -19.23 -5.74
N TYR A 272 -0.61 -18.37 -5.34
CA TYR A 272 -2.01 -18.53 -5.69
C TYR A 272 -2.23 -18.55 -7.21
N THR A 273 -1.68 -17.58 -7.93
CA THR A 273 -1.83 -17.50 -9.39
C THR A 273 -1.17 -18.69 -10.11
N LYS A 274 -0.02 -19.14 -9.63
CA LYS A 274 0.66 -20.33 -10.19
C LYS A 274 -0.18 -21.59 -10.00
N GLN A 275 -0.82 -21.76 -8.85
CA GLN A 275 -1.70 -22.92 -8.59
C GLN A 275 -2.96 -22.89 -9.46
N THR A 276 -3.48 -21.70 -9.78
CA THR A 276 -4.73 -21.57 -10.55
C THR A 276 -4.54 -21.58 -12.06
N THR A 277 -3.42 -21.05 -12.57
CA THR A 277 -3.17 -20.90 -14.02
C THR A 277 -2.06 -21.81 -14.54
N GLY A 278 -1.27 -22.42 -13.68
CA GLY A 278 -0.05 -23.15 -14.07
C GLY A 278 1.09 -22.24 -14.56
N ARG A 279 0.89 -20.91 -14.59
CA ARG A 279 1.89 -19.91 -15.05
C ARG A 279 2.39 -19.07 -13.88
N SER A 280 3.69 -18.74 -13.88
CA SER A 280 4.25 -17.75 -12.93
C SER A 280 3.88 -16.34 -13.40
N MET A 281 3.63 -15.43 -12.45
CA MET A 281 3.62 -13.99 -12.74
C MET A 281 5.02 -13.59 -13.23
N SER A 282 5.12 -13.04 -14.43
CA SER A 282 6.35 -12.50 -15.00
C SER A 282 6.63 -11.11 -14.46
#